data_1b09f11b5076ef880be9af798f38dd1e
#
_entry.id   1b09f11b5076ef880be9af798f38dd1e
#
_cell.length_a   1.000
_cell.length_b   1.000
_cell.length_c   1.000
_cell.angle_alpha   90.00
_cell.angle_beta   90.00
_cell.angle_gamma   90.00
#
_symmetry.space_group_name_H-M   'P 1'
#
loop_
_entity.id
_entity.type
_entity.pdbx_description
1 polymer ?
#
loop_
_entity_poly.entity_id
_entity_poly.type
_entity_poly.pdbx_seq_one_letter_code
_entity_poly.pdbx_strand_id
1 'polypeptide(L)'
;QTLALPRARGDFYDRTGRRLTGLSPQYYALCLPGDAGYTALFPYVPYAEQSLLYERRNLASPFLIQVDRDLTAQGITTCTVPQHFGGSTAAHLLGYLDSEGRGVSGLEKAYDDLLTASGDARTVTCFMTAQGRLLTDTSPLVAVETPGTGQGVRLTLDADLQRACEGLATLYLPRGCIVVMDTATGEVLASVSMPSFDPQNIAASIAANDTSLLNRPLRAFSAGSVFKVV
;
A
#
# COMPACT_ATOMS: atom_id res chain seq x y z
N GLN A 1 -23.44 -0.39 -15.21
CA GLN A 1 -22.60 0.50 -14.39
C GLN A 1 -21.21 -0.08 -14.25
N THR A 2 -20.20 0.74 -14.47
CA THR A 2 -18.78 0.37 -14.33
C THR A 2 -18.20 1.04 -13.09
N LEU A 3 -17.51 0.26 -12.26
CA LEU A 3 -16.86 0.70 -11.03
C LEU A 3 -15.35 0.49 -11.19
N ALA A 4 -14.57 1.51 -10.89
CA ALA A 4 -13.11 1.40 -10.91
C ALA A 4 -12.61 0.71 -9.63
N LEU A 5 -11.72 -0.27 -9.78
CA LEU A 5 -10.91 -0.80 -8.69
C LEU A 5 -9.75 0.16 -8.39
N PRO A 6 -9.24 0.18 -7.16
CA PRO A 6 -7.98 0.84 -6.88
C PRO A 6 -6.90 0.34 -7.84
N ARG A 7 -6.16 1.27 -8.43
CA ARG A 7 -5.12 0.91 -9.38
C ARG A 7 -3.99 0.21 -8.66
N ALA A 8 -3.58 -0.93 -9.19
CA ALA A 8 -2.34 -1.55 -8.75
C ALA A 8 -1.17 -0.59 -9.06
N ARG A 9 -0.08 -0.72 -8.31
CA ARG A 9 1.12 0.09 -8.46
C ARG A 9 2.31 -0.83 -8.70
N GLY A 10 3.33 -0.38 -9.40
CA GLY A 10 4.57 -1.12 -9.58
C GLY A 10 5.28 -1.34 -8.24
N ASP A 11 6.07 -2.40 -8.14
CA ASP A 11 6.72 -2.82 -6.91
C ASP A 11 8.18 -2.41 -6.84
N PHE A 12 8.69 -2.28 -5.61
CA PHE A 12 10.12 -2.26 -5.32
C PHE A 12 10.63 -3.68 -5.08
N TYR A 13 11.85 -3.92 -5.53
CA TYR A 13 12.55 -5.19 -5.40
C TYR A 13 13.89 -4.98 -4.71
N ASP A 14 14.33 -5.96 -3.94
CA ASP A 14 15.68 -5.99 -3.37
C ASP A 14 16.74 -6.28 -4.46
N ARG A 15 18.01 -6.28 -4.06
CA ARG A 15 19.14 -6.55 -4.96
C ARG A 15 19.07 -7.92 -5.65
N THR A 16 18.36 -8.88 -5.06
CA THR A 16 18.19 -10.24 -5.60
C THR A 16 16.93 -10.41 -6.43
N GLY A 17 16.07 -9.39 -6.51
CA GLY A 17 14.79 -9.42 -7.22
C GLY A 17 13.62 -9.89 -6.37
N ARG A 18 13.76 -10.01 -5.04
CA ARG A 18 12.63 -10.28 -4.14
C ARG A 18 11.81 -9.01 -3.92
N ARG A 19 10.50 -9.14 -3.94
CA ARG A 19 9.60 -8.00 -3.68
C ARG A 19 9.77 -7.44 -2.27
N LEU A 20 9.78 -6.12 -2.17
CA LEU A 20 9.73 -5.36 -0.93
C LEU A 20 8.32 -4.79 -0.68
N THR A 21 7.55 -4.59 -1.75
CA THR A 21 6.15 -4.12 -1.73
C THR A 21 5.25 -5.11 -2.45
N GLY A 22 3.92 -4.91 -2.41
CA GLY A 22 2.95 -5.75 -3.13
C GLY A 22 2.84 -7.19 -2.61
N LEU A 23 3.22 -7.44 -1.35
CA LEU A 23 3.33 -8.80 -0.79
C LEU A 23 1.99 -9.37 -0.30
N SER A 24 1.03 -8.54 -0.03
CA SER A 24 -0.26 -8.92 0.54
C SER A 24 -1.40 -8.58 -0.41
N PRO A 25 -2.48 -9.38 -0.46
CA PRO A 25 -3.69 -9.01 -1.19
C PRO A 25 -4.56 -8.04 -0.38
N GLN A 26 -5.23 -7.13 -1.08
CA GLN A 26 -6.41 -6.42 -0.60
C GLN A 26 -7.63 -6.94 -1.35
N TYR A 27 -8.74 -7.05 -0.65
CA TYR A 27 -9.98 -7.56 -1.22
C TYR A 27 -11.03 -6.45 -1.27
N TYR A 28 -11.71 -6.34 -2.40
CA TYR A 28 -12.81 -5.40 -2.62
C TYR A 28 -14.05 -6.17 -3.02
N ALA A 29 -15.06 -6.14 -2.17
CA ALA A 29 -16.34 -6.76 -2.44
C ALA A 29 -17.30 -5.79 -3.12
N LEU A 30 -18.11 -6.33 -4.03
CA LEU A 30 -19.21 -5.60 -4.64
C LEU A 30 -20.38 -5.59 -3.67
N CYS A 31 -20.70 -4.42 -3.12
CA CYS A 31 -21.90 -4.20 -2.33
C CYS A 31 -23.08 -3.92 -3.26
N LEU A 32 -24.09 -4.76 -3.16
CA LEU A 32 -25.35 -4.58 -3.89
C LEU A 32 -26.25 -3.58 -3.17
N PRO A 33 -27.13 -2.85 -3.91
CA PRO A 33 -28.06 -1.92 -3.31
C PRO A 33 -29.00 -2.60 -2.30
N GLY A 34 -29.31 -1.88 -1.22
CA GLY A 34 -30.30 -2.27 -0.21
C GLY A 34 -29.68 -2.92 1.04
N ASP A 35 -30.53 -3.10 2.06
CA ASP A 35 -30.14 -3.58 3.39
C ASP A 35 -29.50 -4.97 3.39
N ALA A 36 -29.89 -5.84 2.45
CA ALA A 36 -29.32 -7.17 2.32
C ALA A 36 -27.83 -7.14 1.94
N GLY A 37 -27.43 -6.26 1.01
CA GLY A 37 -26.04 -6.05 0.63
C GLY A 37 -25.21 -5.50 1.78
N TYR A 38 -25.73 -4.51 2.49
CA TYR A 38 -25.09 -3.95 3.68
C TYR A 38 -24.88 -5.01 4.77
N THR A 39 -25.94 -5.74 5.14
CA THR A 39 -25.90 -6.73 6.22
C THR A 39 -24.95 -7.89 5.90
N ALA A 40 -24.91 -8.31 4.64
CA ALA A 40 -24.03 -9.40 4.20
C ALA A 40 -22.55 -9.03 4.30
N LEU A 41 -22.19 -7.76 4.07
CA LEU A 41 -20.80 -7.31 4.05
C LEU A 41 -20.30 -6.78 5.38
N PHE A 42 -21.18 -6.24 6.23
CA PHE A 42 -20.80 -5.57 7.48
C PHE A 42 -19.83 -6.36 8.37
N PRO A 43 -19.96 -7.71 8.55
CA PRO A 43 -19.02 -8.48 9.37
C PRO A 43 -17.60 -8.56 8.84
N TYR A 44 -17.41 -8.30 7.54
CA TYR A 44 -16.13 -8.47 6.82
C TYR A 44 -15.47 -7.13 6.48
N VAL A 45 -16.15 -6.02 6.76
CA VAL A 45 -15.61 -4.68 6.46
C VAL A 45 -14.72 -4.22 7.61
N PRO A 46 -13.45 -3.85 7.37
CA PRO A 46 -12.57 -3.31 8.40
C PRO A 46 -13.19 -2.10 9.11
N TYR A 47 -12.91 -1.95 10.40
CA TYR A 47 -13.50 -0.87 11.22
C TYR A 47 -13.34 0.53 10.59
N ALA A 48 -12.19 0.80 9.97
CA ALA A 48 -11.92 2.07 9.29
C ALA A 48 -12.90 2.36 8.12
N GLU A 49 -13.42 1.30 7.47
CA GLU A 49 -14.30 1.40 6.31
C GLU A 49 -15.80 1.29 6.66
N GLN A 50 -16.13 0.96 7.92
CA GLN A 50 -17.54 0.77 8.34
C GLN A 50 -18.37 2.05 8.22
N SER A 51 -17.79 3.21 8.48
CA SER A 51 -18.47 4.50 8.29
C SER A 51 -18.84 4.71 6.83
N LEU A 52 -17.95 4.40 5.90
CA LEU A 52 -18.20 4.50 4.46
C LEU A 52 -19.31 3.53 4.01
N LEU A 53 -19.28 2.29 4.51
CA LEU A 53 -20.34 1.32 4.23
C LEU A 53 -21.69 1.82 4.73
N TYR A 54 -21.74 2.38 5.95
CA TYR A 54 -22.97 2.93 6.53
C TYR A 54 -23.51 4.13 5.75
N GLU A 55 -22.66 5.07 5.35
CA GLU A 55 -23.03 6.23 4.55
C GLU A 55 -23.63 5.82 3.19
N ARG A 56 -23.06 4.76 2.59
CA ARG A 56 -23.45 4.26 1.27
C ARG A 56 -24.60 3.25 1.28
N ARG A 57 -25.11 2.83 2.44
CA ARG A 57 -26.13 1.78 2.55
C ARG A 57 -27.42 2.07 1.79
N ASN A 58 -27.76 3.35 1.62
CA ASN A 58 -28.98 3.79 0.94
C ASN A 58 -28.77 4.12 -0.55
N LEU A 59 -27.57 3.88 -1.10
CA LEU A 59 -27.35 4.08 -2.52
C LEU A 59 -28.22 3.13 -3.34
N ALA A 60 -28.79 3.64 -4.42
CA ALA A 60 -29.57 2.83 -5.37
C ALA A 60 -28.67 2.05 -6.34
N SER A 61 -27.36 2.29 -6.33
CA SER A 61 -26.40 1.69 -7.23
C SER A 61 -25.35 0.87 -6.47
N PRO A 62 -24.80 -0.22 -7.07
CA PRO A 62 -23.73 -0.98 -6.46
C PRO A 62 -22.47 -0.12 -6.28
N PHE A 63 -21.64 -0.49 -5.31
CA PHE A 63 -20.33 0.12 -5.07
C PHE A 63 -19.33 -0.94 -4.57
N LEU A 64 -18.05 -0.61 -4.64
CA LEU A 64 -16.98 -1.44 -4.10
C LEU A 64 -16.63 -0.97 -2.69
N ILE A 65 -16.37 -1.94 -1.81
CA ILE A 65 -15.92 -1.70 -0.43
C ILE A 65 -14.80 -2.68 -0.09
N GLN A 66 -13.80 -2.22 0.65
CA GLN A 66 -12.73 -3.10 1.12
C GLN A 66 -13.27 -4.07 2.16
N VAL A 67 -12.82 -5.34 2.07
CA VAL A 67 -13.15 -6.41 3.00
C VAL A 67 -11.88 -7.12 3.46
N ASP A 68 -11.95 -7.83 4.58
CA ASP A 68 -10.79 -8.48 5.23
C ASP A 68 -10.34 -9.77 4.53
N ARG A 69 -11.17 -10.33 3.65
CA ARG A 69 -10.90 -11.60 2.95
C ARG A 69 -11.67 -11.74 1.65
N ASP A 70 -11.32 -12.77 0.87
CA ASP A 70 -12.11 -13.21 -0.28
C ASP A 70 -13.44 -13.82 0.18
N LEU A 71 -14.55 -13.28 -0.33
CA LEU A 71 -15.92 -13.71 -0.02
C LEU A 71 -16.58 -14.46 -1.20
N THR A 72 -15.82 -14.86 -2.21
CA THR A 72 -16.37 -15.57 -3.39
C THR A 72 -17.05 -16.87 -2.99
N ALA A 73 -16.52 -17.57 -2.00
CA ALA A 73 -17.15 -18.80 -1.47
C ALA A 73 -18.51 -18.56 -0.80
N GLN A 74 -18.80 -17.33 -0.36
CA GLN A 74 -20.07 -16.90 0.18
C GLN A 74 -21.03 -16.33 -0.88
N GLY A 75 -20.67 -16.45 -2.16
CA GLY A 75 -21.47 -15.95 -3.27
C GLY A 75 -21.37 -14.42 -3.47
N ILE A 76 -20.42 -13.75 -2.83
CA ILE A 76 -20.20 -12.30 -2.96
C ILE A 76 -19.05 -12.08 -3.96
N THR A 77 -19.31 -11.27 -4.99
CA THR A 77 -18.27 -10.91 -5.95
C THR A 77 -17.16 -10.14 -5.25
N THR A 78 -15.96 -10.73 -5.22
CA THR A 78 -14.78 -10.15 -4.59
C THR A 78 -13.67 -10.03 -5.62
N CYS A 79 -13.01 -8.88 -5.66
CA CYS A 79 -11.85 -8.61 -6.51
C CYS A 79 -10.61 -8.44 -5.64
N THR A 80 -9.50 -9.01 -6.08
CA THR A 80 -8.20 -8.90 -5.40
C THR A 80 -7.34 -7.85 -6.08
N VAL A 81 -6.75 -6.95 -5.28
CA VAL A 81 -5.77 -5.95 -5.71
C VAL A 81 -4.53 -6.13 -4.83
N PRO A 82 -3.29 -6.07 -5.37
CA PRO A 82 -2.09 -6.07 -4.55
C PRO A 82 -2.10 -4.89 -3.59
N GLN A 83 -1.87 -5.14 -2.31
CA GLN A 83 -1.64 -4.09 -1.32
C GLN A 83 -0.19 -3.63 -1.46
N HIS A 84 0.01 -2.37 -1.84
CA HIS A 84 1.33 -1.86 -2.14
C HIS A 84 2.26 -1.92 -0.90
N PHE A 85 1.81 -1.42 0.25
CA PHE A 85 2.53 -1.58 1.51
C PHE A 85 1.91 -2.69 2.36
N GLY A 86 2.70 -3.71 2.69
CA GLY A 86 2.32 -4.80 3.59
C GLY A 86 3.05 -4.75 4.94
N GLY A 87 3.74 -3.63 5.23
CA GLY A 87 4.53 -3.43 6.44
C GLY A 87 5.38 -2.16 6.34
N SER A 88 6.26 -1.95 7.31
CA SER A 88 7.09 -0.75 7.45
C SER A 88 8.54 -0.94 6.99
N THR A 89 8.85 -2.02 6.26
CA THR A 89 10.23 -2.28 5.78
C THR A 89 10.72 -1.14 4.91
N ALA A 90 11.89 -0.61 5.26
CA ALA A 90 12.54 0.53 4.60
C ALA A 90 11.63 1.77 4.44
N ALA A 91 10.65 1.97 5.35
CA ALA A 91 9.59 2.98 5.21
C ALA A 91 10.12 4.38 4.87
N HIS A 92 11.20 4.83 5.51
CA HIS A 92 11.77 6.17 5.24
C HIS A 92 12.45 6.28 3.88
N LEU A 93 13.01 5.18 3.37
CA LEU A 93 13.64 5.15 2.05
C LEU A 93 12.60 5.02 0.96
N LEU A 94 11.67 4.06 1.10
CA LEU A 94 10.58 3.87 0.13
C LEU A 94 9.64 5.08 0.13
N GLY A 95 9.24 5.55 1.31
CA GLY A 95 8.30 6.65 1.45
C GLY A 95 6.87 6.20 1.69
N TYR A 96 5.91 7.05 1.34
CA TYR A 96 4.48 6.77 1.48
C TYR A 96 3.67 7.46 0.38
N LEU A 97 2.42 7.04 0.25
CA LEU A 97 1.45 7.55 -0.72
C LEU A 97 0.42 8.47 -0.03
N ASP A 98 -0.18 9.37 -0.79
CA ASP A 98 -1.38 10.11 -0.37
C ASP A 98 -2.65 9.26 -0.54
N SER A 99 -3.81 9.84 -0.21
CA SER A 99 -5.12 9.20 -0.36
C SER A 99 -5.51 8.92 -1.82
N GLU A 100 -4.83 9.55 -2.77
CA GLU A 100 -5.05 9.34 -4.22
C GLU A 100 -4.05 8.32 -4.80
N GLY A 101 -3.17 7.75 -3.97
CA GLY A 101 -2.17 6.76 -4.37
C GLY A 101 -0.94 7.36 -5.05
N ARG A 102 -0.66 8.67 -4.88
CA ARG A 102 0.53 9.34 -5.42
C ARG A 102 1.67 9.33 -4.42
N GLY A 103 2.88 9.18 -4.90
CA GLY A 103 4.09 9.21 -4.09
C GLY A 103 4.36 10.60 -3.49
N VAL A 104 4.39 10.68 -2.15
CA VAL A 104 4.62 11.95 -1.41
C VAL A 104 6.06 12.12 -0.97
N SER A 105 6.73 11.03 -0.63
CA SER A 105 8.11 11.06 -0.12
C SER A 105 8.93 9.88 -0.62
N GLY A 106 10.24 9.92 -0.37
CA GLY A 106 11.15 8.83 -0.66
C GLY A 106 11.21 8.42 -2.13
N LEU A 107 11.44 7.15 -2.37
CA LEU A 107 11.49 6.56 -3.71
C LEU A 107 10.10 6.50 -4.36
N GLU A 108 9.02 6.40 -3.58
CA GLU A 108 7.66 6.50 -4.09
C GLU A 108 7.43 7.79 -4.87
N LYS A 109 7.91 8.93 -4.31
CA LYS A 109 7.84 10.21 -4.98
C LYS A 109 8.78 10.29 -6.20
N ALA A 110 9.98 9.75 -6.06
CA ALA A 110 11.00 9.84 -7.12
C ALA A 110 10.61 9.03 -8.37
N TYR A 111 9.88 7.93 -8.19
CA TYR A 111 9.47 7.02 -9.25
C TYR A 111 7.95 6.98 -9.46
N ASP A 112 7.23 8.01 -9.03
CA ASP A 112 5.76 8.03 -9.01
C ASP A 112 5.14 7.71 -10.38
N ASP A 113 5.59 8.37 -11.44
CA ASP A 113 5.09 8.18 -12.80
C ASP A 113 5.31 6.73 -13.28
N LEU A 114 6.52 6.18 -13.05
CA LEU A 114 6.86 4.82 -13.44
C LEU A 114 6.00 3.80 -12.70
N LEU A 115 5.92 3.91 -11.37
CA LEU A 115 5.20 2.97 -10.53
C LEU A 115 3.69 3.03 -10.79
N THR A 116 3.14 4.22 -11.01
CA THR A 116 1.73 4.40 -11.36
C THR A 116 1.42 3.81 -12.74
N ALA A 117 2.29 4.00 -13.73
CA ALA A 117 2.10 3.43 -15.07
C ALA A 117 2.24 1.90 -15.09
N SER A 118 2.88 1.31 -14.08
CA SER A 118 3.18 -0.11 -14.04
C SER A 118 1.99 -0.99 -13.68
N GLY A 119 1.03 -0.47 -12.93
CA GLY A 119 -0.14 -1.23 -12.50
C GLY A 119 -1.29 -1.19 -13.50
N ASP A 120 -2.06 -2.27 -13.56
CA ASP A 120 -3.27 -2.33 -14.36
C ASP A 120 -4.36 -1.41 -13.79
N ALA A 121 -5.06 -0.69 -14.65
CA ALA A 121 -6.36 -0.10 -14.33
C ALA A 121 -7.44 -1.15 -14.59
N ARG A 122 -8.14 -1.57 -13.53
CA ARG A 122 -9.17 -2.62 -13.60
C ARG A 122 -10.52 -2.06 -13.21
N THR A 123 -11.56 -2.59 -13.83
CA THR A 123 -12.95 -2.19 -13.58
C THR A 123 -13.83 -3.41 -13.34
N VAL A 124 -14.91 -3.17 -12.59
CA VAL A 124 -16.01 -4.12 -12.39
C VAL A 124 -17.24 -3.56 -13.04
N THR A 125 -17.75 -4.23 -14.06
CA THR A 125 -18.99 -3.83 -14.76
C THR A 125 -20.16 -4.67 -14.26
N CYS A 126 -21.14 -3.98 -13.70
CA CYS A 126 -22.42 -4.55 -13.27
C CYS A 126 -23.49 -4.27 -14.32
N PHE A 127 -24.28 -5.27 -14.67
CA PHE A 127 -25.39 -5.14 -15.62
C PHE A 127 -26.66 -4.71 -14.87
N MET A 128 -27.26 -3.62 -15.32
CA MET A 128 -28.45 -3.03 -14.70
C MET A 128 -29.60 -3.01 -15.70
N THR A 129 -30.84 -3.18 -15.20
CA THR A 129 -32.05 -2.90 -16.00
C THR A 129 -32.19 -1.40 -16.25
N ALA A 130 -33.07 -1.02 -17.20
CA ALA A 130 -33.41 0.39 -17.43
C ALA A 130 -34.01 1.09 -16.18
N GLN A 131 -34.55 0.31 -15.23
CA GLN A 131 -35.11 0.80 -13.96
C GLN A 131 -34.06 0.83 -12.84
N GLY A 132 -32.77 0.59 -13.13
CA GLY A 132 -31.68 0.64 -12.17
C GLY A 132 -31.58 -0.59 -11.24
N ARG A 133 -32.23 -1.72 -11.59
CA ARG A 133 -32.09 -2.98 -10.85
C ARG A 133 -30.90 -3.80 -11.39
N LEU A 134 -30.13 -4.39 -10.50
CA LEU A 134 -29.08 -5.31 -10.89
C LEU A 134 -29.67 -6.56 -11.57
N LEU A 135 -29.08 -6.97 -12.69
CA LEU A 135 -29.40 -8.26 -13.32
C LEU A 135 -28.65 -9.36 -12.57
N THR A 136 -29.37 -10.10 -11.72
CA THR A 136 -28.79 -11.16 -10.87
C THR A 136 -28.36 -12.40 -11.65
N ASP A 137 -28.88 -12.58 -12.85
CA ASP A 137 -28.58 -13.72 -13.72
C ASP A 137 -27.27 -13.52 -14.52
N THR A 138 -26.65 -12.36 -14.40
CA THR A 138 -25.38 -12.06 -15.06
C THR A 138 -24.30 -11.76 -14.01
N SER A 139 -23.23 -12.53 -14.03
CA SER A 139 -22.06 -12.26 -13.18
C SER A 139 -21.43 -10.92 -13.57
N PRO A 140 -20.99 -10.11 -12.59
CA PRO A 140 -20.22 -8.90 -12.87
C PRO A 140 -18.97 -9.23 -13.68
N LEU A 141 -18.67 -8.39 -14.67
CA LEU A 141 -17.48 -8.55 -15.52
C LEU A 141 -16.33 -7.75 -14.93
N VAL A 142 -15.25 -8.46 -14.56
CA VAL A 142 -13.98 -7.82 -14.18
C VAL A 142 -13.10 -7.73 -15.42
N ALA A 143 -12.69 -6.54 -15.79
CA ALA A 143 -11.86 -6.30 -16.97
C ALA A 143 -10.65 -5.43 -16.63
N VAL A 144 -9.57 -5.63 -17.39
CA VAL A 144 -8.44 -4.70 -17.43
C VAL A 144 -8.78 -3.64 -18.48
N GLU A 145 -8.98 -2.42 -18.04
CA GLU A 145 -9.30 -1.29 -18.92
C GLU A 145 -8.04 -0.74 -19.58
N THR A 146 -6.97 -0.59 -18.79
CA THR A 146 -5.67 -0.16 -19.28
C THR A 146 -4.62 -1.08 -18.68
N PRO A 147 -3.92 -1.87 -19.51
CA PRO A 147 -2.80 -2.68 -19.06
C PRO A 147 -1.67 -1.81 -18.51
N GLY A 148 -1.09 -2.23 -17.41
CA GLY A 148 0.12 -1.62 -16.88
C GLY A 148 1.36 -2.06 -17.66
N THR A 149 2.47 -1.32 -17.47
CA THR A 149 3.75 -1.68 -18.10
C THR A 149 4.44 -2.86 -17.41
N GLY A 150 3.99 -3.26 -16.23
CA GLY A 150 4.56 -4.35 -15.44
C GLY A 150 5.97 -4.06 -14.93
N GLN A 151 6.41 -2.79 -14.95
CA GLN A 151 7.74 -2.39 -14.51
C GLN A 151 7.79 -2.22 -13.00
N GLY A 152 9.00 -2.34 -12.43
CA GLY A 152 9.26 -2.05 -11.03
C GLY A 152 10.67 -1.51 -10.85
N VAL A 153 11.02 -1.14 -9.62
CA VAL A 153 12.31 -0.56 -9.28
C VAL A 153 13.12 -1.56 -8.45
N ARG A 154 14.27 -2.00 -8.98
CA ARG A 154 15.21 -2.84 -8.22
C ARG A 154 16.20 -1.94 -7.48
N LEU A 155 16.29 -2.16 -6.17
CA LEU A 155 17.17 -1.44 -5.26
C LEU A 155 18.45 -2.24 -4.98
N THR A 156 19.45 -1.57 -4.40
CA THR A 156 20.65 -2.20 -3.88
C THR A 156 20.44 -2.83 -2.50
N LEU A 157 19.29 -2.56 -1.85
CA LEU A 157 18.95 -3.11 -0.53
C LEU A 157 18.99 -4.63 -0.54
N ASP A 158 19.52 -5.20 0.54
CA ASP A 158 19.37 -6.60 0.91
C ASP A 158 18.22 -6.71 1.91
N ALA A 159 17.13 -7.39 1.52
CA ALA A 159 15.91 -7.46 2.31
C ALA A 159 16.10 -8.16 3.68
N ASP A 160 17.02 -9.12 3.78
CA ASP A 160 17.27 -9.83 5.04
C ASP A 160 18.10 -8.95 5.97
N LEU A 161 19.11 -8.27 5.42
CA LEU A 161 19.93 -7.33 6.18
C LEU A 161 19.11 -6.12 6.65
N GLN A 162 18.24 -5.59 5.79
CA GLN A 162 17.33 -4.50 6.13
C GLN A 162 16.44 -4.88 7.32
N ARG A 163 15.80 -6.05 7.27
CA ARG A 163 14.94 -6.54 8.37
C ARG A 163 15.71 -6.79 9.65
N ALA A 164 16.91 -7.33 9.57
CA ALA A 164 17.77 -7.53 10.73
C ALA A 164 18.14 -6.18 11.38
N CYS A 165 18.52 -5.18 10.58
CA CYS A 165 18.82 -3.83 11.07
C CYS A 165 17.58 -3.15 11.68
N GLU A 166 16.40 -3.31 11.10
CA GLU A 166 15.13 -2.80 11.65
C GLU A 166 14.79 -3.43 13.00
N GLY A 167 14.95 -4.76 13.11
CA GLY A 167 14.74 -5.48 14.36
C GLY A 167 15.69 -5.02 15.48
N LEU A 168 16.98 -4.85 15.17
CA LEU A 168 17.96 -4.32 16.12
C LEU A 168 17.68 -2.87 16.47
N ALA A 169 17.32 -2.04 15.51
CA ALA A 169 16.99 -0.64 15.75
C ALA A 169 15.76 -0.50 16.66
N THR A 170 14.74 -1.31 16.46
CA THR A 170 13.54 -1.33 17.31
C THR A 170 13.87 -1.66 18.76
N LEU A 171 14.84 -2.58 19.01
CA LEU A 171 15.21 -3.00 20.35
C LEU A 171 16.16 -2.02 21.04
N TYR A 172 17.09 -1.42 20.31
CA TYR A 172 18.24 -0.73 20.91
C TYR A 172 18.40 0.74 20.50
N LEU A 173 17.64 1.21 19.52
CA LEU A 173 17.81 2.58 18.97
C LEU A 173 16.51 3.37 19.02
N PRO A 174 16.15 3.98 20.15
CA PRO A 174 14.92 4.77 20.24
C PRO A 174 14.90 5.97 19.28
N ARG A 175 16.08 6.51 18.95
CA ARG A 175 16.24 7.61 17.99
C ARG A 175 17.61 7.58 17.33
N GLY A 176 17.64 7.52 16.02
CA GLY A 176 18.89 7.47 15.25
C GLY A 176 18.70 6.82 13.88
N CYS A 177 19.79 6.35 13.29
CA CYS A 177 19.74 5.62 12.03
C CYS A 177 20.84 4.56 11.98
N ILE A 178 20.62 3.55 11.14
CA ILE A 178 21.60 2.53 10.75
C ILE A 178 21.71 2.57 9.23
N VAL A 179 22.93 2.69 8.71
CA VAL A 179 23.20 2.58 7.28
C VAL A 179 24.30 1.54 7.11
N VAL A 180 24.06 0.56 6.25
CA VAL A 180 25.06 -0.45 5.86
C VAL A 180 25.36 -0.29 4.39
N MET A 181 26.65 -0.16 4.07
CA MET A 181 27.13 0.05 2.71
C MET A 181 28.19 -1.00 2.34
N ASP A 182 28.17 -1.40 1.11
CA ASP A 182 29.29 -2.16 0.53
C ASP A 182 30.49 -1.24 0.32
N THR A 183 31.63 -1.61 0.88
CA THR A 183 32.83 -0.78 0.84
C THR A 183 33.52 -0.75 -0.55
N ALA A 184 33.27 -1.75 -1.38
CA ALA A 184 33.85 -1.84 -2.71
C ALA A 184 33.03 -1.09 -3.77
N THR A 185 31.69 -1.13 -3.64
CA THR A 185 30.79 -0.58 -4.65
C THR A 185 30.13 0.74 -4.22
N GLY A 186 30.04 1.00 -2.91
CA GLY A 186 29.28 2.11 -2.34
C GLY A 186 27.77 1.88 -2.31
N GLU A 187 27.32 0.68 -2.68
CA GLU A 187 25.91 0.34 -2.64
C GLU A 187 25.36 0.36 -1.21
N VAL A 188 24.20 0.97 -1.01
CA VAL A 188 23.47 0.93 0.26
C VAL A 188 22.72 -0.38 0.35
N LEU A 189 23.11 -1.22 1.32
CA LEU A 189 22.53 -2.55 1.55
C LEU A 189 21.40 -2.52 2.58
N ALA A 190 21.45 -1.60 3.54
CA ALA A 190 20.38 -1.34 4.51
C ALA A 190 20.34 0.13 4.90
N SER A 191 19.14 0.67 5.14
CA SER A 191 18.92 2.05 5.58
C SER A 191 17.71 2.09 6.50
N VAL A 192 17.96 2.35 7.79
CA VAL A 192 16.95 2.38 8.85
C VAL A 192 16.98 3.76 9.51
N SER A 193 15.81 4.30 9.79
CA SER A 193 15.62 5.54 10.57
C SER A 193 14.65 5.28 11.70
N MET A 194 14.95 5.76 12.90
CA MET A 194 14.13 5.57 14.11
C MET A 194 13.79 6.92 14.77
N PRO A 195 12.56 7.07 15.33
CA PRO A 195 11.45 6.14 15.26
C PRO A 195 10.97 5.92 13.84
N SER A 196 10.39 4.74 13.58
CA SER A 196 9.79 4.40 12.29
C SER A 196 8.32 4.82 12.24
N PHE A 197 7.71 4.71 11.08
CA PHE A 197 6.28 4.99 10.86
C PHE A 197 5.65 3.87 10.02
N ASP A 198 4.33 3.79 10.07
CA ASP A 198 3.56 2.90 9.21
C ASP A 198 3.14 3.65 7.94
N PRO A 199 3.62 3.25 6.74
CA PRO A 199 3.24 3.88 5.47
C PRO A 199 1.75 3.80 5.15
N GLN A 200 1.01 2.88 5.78
CA GLN A 200 -0.43 2.75 5.62
C GLN A 200 -1.22 3.67 6.56
N ASN A 201 -0.62 4.15 7.65
CA ASN A 201 -1.28 4.99 8.65
C ASN A 201 -0.48 6.26 8.96
N ILE A 202 -0.20 7.03 7.93
CA ILE A 202 0.55 8.30 8.04
C ILE A 202 -0.17 9.32 8.94
N ALA A 203 -1.51 9.30 8.96
CA ALA A 203 -2.30 10.19 9.80
C ALA A 203 -1.93 10.06 11.28
N ALA A 204 -1.64 8.87 11.76
CA ALA A 204 -1.21 8.63 13.14
C ALA A 204 0.15 9.31 13.43
N SER A 205 1.11 9.23 12.52
CA SER A 205 2.43 9.87 12.65
C SER A 205 2.33 11.39 12.57
N ILE A 206 1.46 11.92 11.73
CA ILE A 206 1.20 13.37 11.64
C ILE A 206 0.54 13.87 12.93
N ALA A 207 -0.46 13.14 13.45
CA ALA A 207 -1.16 13.49 14.68
C ALA A 207 -0.26 13.45 15.91
N ALA A 208 0.67 12.48 15.97
CA ALA A 208 1.66 12.37 17.03
C ALA A 208 2.64 13.56 17.06
N ASN A 209 2.77 14.29 15.94
CA ASN A 209 3.69 15.41 15.75
C ASN A 209 5.10 15.10 16.27
N ASP A 210 5.50 13.86 16.13
CA ASP A 210 6.84 13.39 16.48
C ASP A 210 7.79 13.48 15.25
N THR A 211 9.00 13.01 15.40
CA THR A 211 9.98 13.03 14.32
C THR A 211 10.02 11.69 13.55
N SER A 212 8.96 10.88 13.59
CA SER A 212 8.90 9.55 12.96
C SER A 212 8.99 9.61 11.43
N LEU A 213 8.49 10.67 10.79
CA LEU A 213 8.58 10.85 9.34
C LEU A 213 9.96 11.35 8.86
N LEU A 214 10.88 11.63 9.77
CA LEU A 214 12.19 12.16 9.41
C LEU A 214 13.14 11.06 8.94
N ASN A 215 13.55 11.11 7.67
CA ASN A 215 14.62 10.26 7.14
C ASN A 215 15.98 10.73 7.64
N ARG A 216 16.45 10.17 8.77
CA ARG A 216 17.70 10.58 9.43
C ARG A 216 18.96 10.28 8.65
N PRO A 217 19.10 9.16 7.95
CA PRO A 217 20.23 8.89 7.05
C PRO A 217 20.52 10.02 6.07
N LEU A 218 19.50 10.80 5.68
CA LEU A 218 19.61 11.89 4.71
C LEU A 218 19.72 13.29 5.38
N ARG A 219 19.91 13.34 6.70
CA ARG A 219 20.03 14.61 7.44
C ARG A 219 21.46 14.83 7.91
N ALA A 220 21.92 16.05 7.73
CA ALA A 220 23.18 16.47 8.34
C ALA A 220 23.05 16.56 9.86
N PHE A 221 24.05 16.06 10.57
CA PHE A 221 24.18 16.15 12.02
C PHE A 221 25.64 16.35 12.42
N SER A 222 25.88 16.85 13.62
CA SER A 222 27.22 17.02 14.16
C SER A 222 27.75 15.67 14.68
N ALA A 223 28.69 15.07 13.98
CA ALA A 223 29.28 13.79 14.35
C ALA A 223 30.27 13.88 15.53
N GLY A 224 30.75 15.10 15.83
CA GLY A 224 31.71 15.33 16.90
C GLY A 224 33.01 14.57 16.69
N SER A 225 33.60 14.09 17.80
CA SER A 225 34.91 13.41 17.80
C SER A 225 34.90 12.04 17.08
N VAL A 226 33.75 11.45 16.83
CA VAL A 226 33.63 10.18 16.09
C VAL A 226 34.14 10.33 14.65
N PHE A 227 34.01 11.53 14.08
CA PHE A 227 34.51 11.83 12.72
C PHE A 227 36.04 11.80 12.58
N LYS A 228 36.78 11.79 13.70
CA LYS A 228 38.26 11.75 13.67
C LYS A 228 38.85 10.39 13.26
N VAL A 229 38.02 9.39 13.09
CA VAL A 229 38.43 8.01 12.70
C VAL A 229 38.43 7.83 11.19
N VAL A 230 37.98 8.83 10.44
CA VAL A 230 37.89 8.84 8.97
C VAL A 230 39.11 9.51 8.37
#